data_38e0124d2da40767aa8d763ab04927ce
#
_entry.id   38e0124d2da40767aa8d763ab04927ce
#
_cell.length_a   1.000
_cell.length_b   1.000
_cell.length_c   1.000
_cell.angle_alpha   90.00
_cell.angle_beta   90.00
_cell.angle_gamma   90.00
#
_symmetry.space_group_name_H-M   'P 1'
#
loop_
_entity.id
_entity.type
_entity.pdbx_description
1 polymer ?
#
loop_
_entity_poly.entity_id
_entity_poly.type
_entity_poly.pdbx_seq_one_letter_code
_entity_poly.pdbx_strand_id
1 'polypeptide(L)'
;MARRWVTAAQTELAKVAAGTAAATSPVMVGLTAHFKSGWPAVLATIRKTFDDLAAVLDAMPARYQYRSHAGAMADHPTAGWTAATVPPAYAAGGTVTYTPNFLNFGPMCQAAMAAHESVHIVDSASGTAATHVYEHAPGYATQATSDAIHNASSYAMLAQQCFFGVDERFGAGRPTE
;
A
#
# COMPACT_ATOMS: atom_id res chain seq x y z
N MET A 1 10.64 -7.67 2.34
CA MET A 1 10.92 -6.21 2.25
C MET A 1 9.74 -5.38 2.76
N ALA A 2 8.52 -5.54 2.25
CA ALA A 2 7.32 -4.79 2.68
C ALA A 2 7.14 -4.73 4.20
N ARG A 3 7.26 -5.86 4.92
CA ARG A 3 7.16 -5.91 6.38
C ARG A 3 8.16 -4.99 7.10
N ARG A 4 9.37 -4.84 6.57
CA ARG A 4 10.39 -3.92 7.12
C ARG A 4 9.98 -2.44 6.94
N TRP A 5 9.37 -2.11 5.80
CA TRP A 5 8.83 -0.76 5.56
C TRP A 5 7.71 -0.42 6.54
N VAL A 6 6.79 -1.38 6.75
CA VAL A 6 5.69 -1.23 7.71
C VAL A 6 6.22 -1.06 9.13
N THR A 7 7.25 -1.83 9.53
CA THR A 7 7.90 -1.65 10.84
C THR A 7 8.53 -0.27 11.00
N ALA A 8 9.18 0.26 9.96
CA ALA A 8 9.73 1.61 9.98
C ALA A 8 8.62 2.66 10.16
N ALA A 9 7.51 2.53 9.41
CA ALA A 9 6.37 3.42 9.57
C ALA A 9 5.77 3.37 10.98
N GLN A 10 5.56 2.18 11.55
CA GLN A 10 5.07 2.02 12.93
C GLN A 10 5.98 2.73 13.94
N THR A 11 7.30 2.55 13.80
CA THR A 11 8.30 3.20 14.68
C THR A 11 8.24 4.72 14.57
N GLU A 12 8.19 5.25 13.37
CA GLU A 12 8.15 6.70 13.15
C GLU A 12 6.80 7.30 13.55
N LEU A 13 5.68 6.63 13.30
CA LEU A 13 4.35 7.06 13.73
C LEU A 13 4.21 7.06 15.28
N ALA A 14 4.91 6.18 15.98
CA ALA A 14 4.98 6.22 17.45
C ALA A 14 5.65 7.51 17.95
N LYS A 15 6.71 7.99 17.29
CA LYS A 15 7.35 9.27 17.61
C LYS A 15 6.41 10.45 17.33
N VAL A 16 5.62 10.40 16.26
CA VAL A 16 4.60 11.43 15.97
C VAL A 16 3.56 11.48 17.10
N ALA A 17 3.03 10.33 17.49
CA ALA A 17 2.04 10.24 18.56
C ALA A 17 2.58 10.70 19.93
N ALA A 18 3.87 10.51 20.19
CA ALA A 18 4.56 10.99 21.39
C ALA A 18 4.95 12.48 21.32
N GLY A 19 4.75 13.15 20.19
CA GLY A 19 5.16 14.53 19.98
C GLY A 19 6.69 14.73 19.89
N THR A 20 7.45 13.67 19.58
CA THR A 20 8.92 13.68 19.52
C THR A 20 9.47 13.68 18.10
N ALA A 21 8.59 13.55 17.09
CA ALA A 21 9.01 13.61 15.69
C ALA A 21 9.37 15.05 15.28
N ALA A 22 10.53 15.25 14.65
CA ALA A 22 10.89 16.56 14.09
C ALA A 22 9.95 16.91 12.92
N ALA A 23 9.58 18.17 12.77
CA ALA A 23 8.68 18.64 11.71
C ALA A 23 9.20 18.32 10.29
N THR A 24 10.52 18.24 10.12
CA THR A 24 11.19 17.91 8.86
C THR A 24 11.50 16.41 8.71
N SER A 25 11.07 15.57 9.66
CA SER A 25 11.31 14.13 9.56
C SER A 25 10.54 13.51 8.39
N PRO A 26 11.05 12.43 7.78
CA PRO A 26 10.39 11.76 6.66
C PRO A 26 8.92 11.40 6.94
N VAL A 27 8.61 10.98 8.17
CA VAL A 27 7.23 10.63 8.55
C VAL A 27 6.31 11.85 8.57
N MET A 28 6.76 13.01 9.07
CA MET A 28 5.94 14.24 9.11
C MET A 28 5.67 14.77 7.70
N VAL A 29 6.71 14.77 6.86
CA VAL A 29 6.59 15.12 5.44
C VAL A 29 5.66 14.14 4.74
N GLY A 30 5.85 12.84 4.96
CA GLY A 30 5.05 11.77 4.36
C GLY A 30 3.59 11.79 4.78
N LEU A 31 3.29 12.05 6.06
CA LEU A 31 1.91 12.21 6.52
C LEU A 31 1.20 13.33 5.75
N THR A 32 1.85 14.48 5.58
CA THR A 32 1.29 15.59 4.81
C THR A 32 1.17 15.26 3.32
N ALA A 33 2.16 14.60 2.73
CA ALA A 33 2.14 14.24 1.32
C ALA A 33 1.07 13.19 0.99
N HIS A 34 0.93 12.16 1.83
CA HIS A 34 0.12 10.97 1.54
C HIS A 34 -1.27 11.00 2.21
N PHE A 35 -1.41 11.63 3.37
CA PHE A 35 -2.68 11.75 4.11
C PHE A 35 -3.21 13.18 4.20
N LYS A 36 -2.53 14.15 3.54
CA LYS A 36 -2.92 15.56 3.42
C LYS A 36 -2.89 16.29 4.77
N SER A 37 -3.27 17.56 4.76
CA SER A 37 -3.18 18.42 5.96
C SER A 37 -4.11 18.00 7.11
N GLY A 38 -5.12 17.20 6.83
CA GLY A 38 -6.05 16.68 7.84
C GLY A 38 -5.55 15.48 8.64
N TRP A 39 -4.34 14.95 8.35
CA TRP A 39 -3.81 13.75 8.99
C TRP A 39 -3.79 13.78 10.54
N PRO A 40 -3.59 14.91 11.24
CA PRO A 40 -3.57 14.89 12.70
C PRO A 40 -4.87 14.36 13.31
N ALA A 41 -6.03 14.66 12.70
CA ALA A 41 -7.34 14.21 13.17
C ALA A 41 -7.54 12.69 12.97
N VAL A 42 -6.79 12.05 12.07
CA VAL A 42 -6.94 10.63 11.71
C VAL A 42 -5.69 9.80 12.04
N LEU A 43 -4.74 10.35 12.81
CA LEU A 43 -3.49 9.66 13.15
C LEU A 43 -3.73 8.29 13.83
N ALA A 44 -4.73 8.19 14.69
CA ALA A 44 -5.07 6.93 15.35
C ALA A 44 -5.52 5.87 14.33
N THR A 45 -6.32 6.25 13.34
CA THR A 45 -6.74 5.37 12.24
C THR A 45 -5.54 4.93 11.41
N ILE A 46 -4.67 5.87 11.01
CA ILE A 46 -3.45 5.55 10.25
C ILE A 46 -2.60 4.52 11.00
N ARG A 47 -2.35 4.75 12.28
CA ARG A 47 -1.56 3.82 13.12
C ARG A 47 -2.19 2.44 13.20
N LYS A 48 -3.52 2.39 13.48
CA LYS A 48 -4.24 1.13 13.54
C LYS A 48 -4.14 0.36 12.23
N THR A 49 -4.30 1.02 11.09
CA THR A 49 -4.16 0.38 9.78
C THR A 49 -2.74 -0.19 9.59
N PHE A 50 -1.68 0.50 10.05
CA PHE A 50 -0.33 -0.05 10.00
C PHE A 50 -0.14 -1.26 10.92
N ASP A 51 -0.81 -1.32 12.08
CA ASP A 51 -0.76 -2.48 12.97
C ASP A 51 -1.49 -3.68 12.32
N ASP A 52 -2.66 -3.46 11.73
CA ASP A 52 -3.41 -4.49 11.01
C ASP A 52 -2.65 -4.96 9.76
N LEU A 53 -2.02 -4.04 9.01
CA LEU A 53 -1.19 -4.34 7.86
C LEU A 53 0.02 -5.20 8.25
N ALA A 54 0.65 -4.91 9.38
CA ALA A 54 1.72 -5.74 9.91
C ALA A 54 1.25 -7.17 10.17
N ALA A 55 0.06 -7.33 10.78
CA ALA A 55 -0.52 -8.64 11.05
C ALA A 55 -0.85 -9.42 9.75
N VAL A 56 -1.37 -8.73 8.71
CA VAL A 56 -1.60 -9.35 7.39
C VAL A 56 -0.28 -9.85 6.77
N LEU A 57 0.78 -9.01 6.80
CA LEU A 57 2.09 -9.37 6.27
C LEU A 57 2.76 -10.50 7.07
N ASP A 58 2.53 -10.60 8.38
CA ASP A 58 3.07 -11.66 9.24
C ASP A 58 2.30 -12.97 9.08
N ALA A 59 1.05 -12.94 8.59
CA ALA A 59 0.24 -14.13 8.32
C ALA A 59 0.65 -14.90 7.03
N MET A 60 1.74 -14.48 6.36
CA MET A 60 2.32 -15.22 5.24
C MET A 60 2.77 -16.64 5.67
N PRO A 61 2.59 -17.70 4.87
CA PRO A 61 2.10 -17.71 3.48
C PRO A 61 0.56 -17.83 3.34
N ALA A 62 -0.21 -17.95 4.42
CA ALA A 62 -1.65 -18.24 4.36
C ALA A 62 -2.49 -17.16 3.61
N ARG A 63 -1.99 -15.94 3.53
CA ARG A 63 -2.66 -14.80 2.87
C ARG A 63 -2.16 -14.51 1.46
N TYR A 64 -1.22 -15.29 0.93
CA TYR A 64 -0.60 -15.02 -0.36
C TYR A 64 -0.62 -16.26 -1.24
N GLN A 65 -0.97 -16.08 -2.48
CA GLN A 65 -0.98 -17.15 -3.48
C GLN A 65 -0.40 -16.64 -4.81
N TYR A 66 0.01 -17.57 -5.64
CA TYR A 66 0.42 -17.30 -7.01
C TYR A 66 -0.58 -17.94 -7.98
N ARG A 67 -0.98 -17.20 -9.00
CA ARG A 67 -1.85 -17.67 -10.07
C ARG A 67 -1.18 -17.45 -11.43
N SER A 68 -1.30 -18.43 -12.31
CA SER A 68 -0.98 -18.20 -13.73
C SER A 68 -1.91 -17.15 -14.35
N HIS A 69 -1.53 -16.57 -15.47
CA HIS A 69 -2.42 -15.64 -16.21
C HIS A 69 -3.80 -16.27 -16.46
N ALA A 70 -3.82 -17.53 -16.96
CA ALA A 70 -5.07 -18.24 -17.21
C ALA A 70 -5.90 -18.44 -15.93
N GLY A 71 -5.24 -18.77 -14.80
CA GLY A 71 -5.91 -18.91 -13.51
C GLY A 71 -6.51 -17.60 -13.02
N ALA A 72 -5.76 -16.50 -13.06
CA ALA A 72 -6.25 -15.18 -12.67
C ALA A 72 -7.43 -14.71 -13.52
N MET A 73 -7.37 -14.94 -14.84
CA MET A 73 -8.48 -14.61 -15.74
C MET A 73 -9.72 -15.48 -15.47
N ALA A 74 -9.54 -16.76 -15.13
CA ALA A 74 -10.64 -17.66 -14.77
C ALA A 74 -11.30 -17.27 -13.43
N ASP A 75 -10.50 -16.79 -12.45
CA ASP A 75 -11.02 -16.30 -11.17
C ASP A 75 -11.84 -15.00 -11.34
N HIS A 76 -11.58 -14.22 -12.40
CA HIS A 76 -12.24 -12.93 -12.69
C HIS A 76 -12.72 -12.82 -14.14
N PRO A 77 -13.69 -13.66 -14.58
CA PRO A 77 -14.07 -13.78 -16.00
C PRO A 77 -14.70 -12.48 -16.56
N THR A 78 -15.24 -11.62 -15.72
CA THR A 78 -15.87 -10.35 -16.12
C THR A 78 -14.92 -9.17 -16.15
N ALA A 79 -13.66 -9.33 -15.71
CA ALA A 79 -12.68 -8.24 -15.64
C ALA A 79 -12.12 -7.84 -17.01
N GLY A 80 -12.32 -8.65 -18.05
CA GLY A 80 -11.81 -8.38 -19.39
C GLY A 80 -10.27 -8.43 -19.49
N TRP A 81 -9.60 -9.08 -18.54
CA TRP A 81 -8.15 -9.20 -18.55
C TRP A 81 -7.62 -10.09 -19.67
N THR A 82 -6.43 -9.77 -20.13
CA THR A 82 -5.59 -10.60 -20.99
C THR A 82 -4.30 -10.95 -20.27
N ALA A 83 -3.47 -11.83 -20.79
CA ALA A 83 -2.16 -12.10 -20.21
C ALA A 83 -1.28 -10.84 -20.06
N ALA A 84 -1.44 -9.86 -20.94
CA ALA A 84 -0.70 -8.61 -20.89
C ALA A 84 -1.29 -7.59 -19.89
N THR A 85 -2.60 -7.66 -19.63
CA THR A 85 -3.32 -6.65 -18.82
C THR A 85 -3.77 -7.16 -17.44
N VAL A 86 -3.59 -8.47 -17.16
CA VAL A 86 -3.85 -8.99 -15.83
C VAL A 86 -2.94 -8.27 -14.82
N PRO A 87 -3.48 -7.77 -13.69
CA PRO A 87 -2.68 -7.05 -12.70
C PRO A 87 -1.49 -7.87 -12.21
N PRO A 88 -0.36 -7.24 -11.88
CA PRO A 88 0.78 -7.94 -11.26
C PRO A 88 0.41 -8.54 -9.90
N ALA A 89 -0.43 -7.85 -9.13
CA ALA A 89 -1.01 -8.34 -7.89
C ALA A 89 -2.45 -7.83 -7.77
N TYR A 90 -3.27 -8.53 -6.96
CA TYR A 90 -4.60 -8.08 -6.57
C TYR A 90 -5.03 -8.73 -5.25
N ALA A 91 -5.87 -8.04 -4.50
CA ALA A 91 -6.46 -8.56 -3.27
C ALA A 91 -7.91 -8.98 -3.51
N ALA A 92 -8.26 -10.19 -3.10
CA ALA A 92 -9.63 -10.71 -3.15
C ALA A 92 -9.85 -11.78 -2.07
N GLY A 93 -11.03 -11.78 -1.44
CA GLY A 93 -11.41 -12.82 -0.48
C GLY A 93 -10.44 -12.96 0.70
N GLY A 94 -9.77 -11.88 1.13
CA GLY A 94 -8.81 -11.89 2.21
C GLY A 94 -7.44 -12.46 1.84
N THR A 95 -7.15 -12.58 0.55
CA THR A 95 -5.89 -13.13 0.01
C THR A 95 -5.29 -12.16 -1.02
N VAL A 96 -3.98 -11.97 -0.99
CA VAL A 96 -3.22 -11.32 -2.06
C VAL A 96 -2.81 -12.36 -3.08
N THR A 97 -3.12 -12.11 -4.34
CA THR A 97 -2.75 -12.98 -5.46
C THR A 97 -1.68 -12.30 -6.29
N TYR A 98 -0.57 -12.98 -6.52
CA TYR A 98 0.48 -12.56 -7.47
C TYR A 98 0.33 -13.30 -8.79
N THR A 99 0.61 -12.60 -9.88
CA THR A 99 0.60 -13.15 -11.25
C THR A 99 2.01 -13.13 -11.83
N PRO A 100 2.26 -13.77 -13.00
CA PRO A 100 3.56 -13.67 -13.65
C PRO A 100 4.02 -12.24 -13.92
N ASN A 101 3.08 -11.30 -14.13
CA ASN A 101 3.41 -9.89 -14.35
C ASN A 101 4.11 -9.23 -13.15
N PHE A 102 3.90 -9.75 -11.93
CA PHE A 102 4.60 -9.29 -10.74
C PHE A 102 6.13 -9.45 -10.83
N LEU A 103 6.59 -10.48 -11.52
CA LEU A 103 8.01 -10.76 -11.67
C LEU A 103 8.72 -9.80 -12.63
N ASN A 104 7.96 -9.00 -13.40
CA ASN A 104 8.50 -7.97 -14.27
C ASN A 104 8.95 -6.71 -13.52
N PHE A 105 8.67 -6.62 -12.22
CA PHE A 105 9.01 -5.48 -11.39
C PHE A 105 10.19 -5.77 -10.47
N GLY A 106 10.99 -4.75 -10.18
CA GLY A 106 12.09 -4.85 -9.22
C GLY A 106 11.61 -5.01 -7.78
N PRO A 107 12.51 -5.39 -6.86
CA PRO A 107 12.16 -5.73 -5.48
C PRO A 107 11.44 -4.62 -4.71
N MET A 108 11.74 -3.36 -5.02
CA MET A 108 11.10 -2.21 -4.36
C MET A 108 9.65 -2.06 -4.80
N CYS A 109 9.37 -2.12 -6.11
CA CYS A 109 8.01 -2.11 -6.63
C CYS A 109 7.20 -3.31 -6.13
N GLN A 110 7.83 -4.49 -6.08
CA GLN A 110 7.20 -5.69 -5.51
C GLN A 110 6.82 -5.49 -4.04
N ALA A 111 7.68 -4.86 -3.24
CA ALA A 111 7.38 -4.55 -1.86
C ALA A 111 6.26 -3.51 -1.70
N ALA A 112 6.24 -2.49 -2.56
CA ALA A 112 5.17 -1.50 -2.59
C ALA A 112 3.82 -2.15 -2.95
N MET A 113 3.78 -3.00 -3.98
CA MET A 113 2.58 -3.77 -4.35
C MET A 113 2.12 -4.70 -3.22
N ALA A 114 3.04 -5.41 -2.57
CA ALA A 114 2.69 -6.28 -1.46
C ALA A 114 2.07 -5.49 -0.29
N ALA A 115 2.61 -4.32 0.04
CA ALA A 115 2.02 -3.45 1.06
C ALA A 115 0.65 -2.92 0.62
N HIS A 116 0.54 -2.44 -0.62
CA HIS A 116 -0.70 -1.91 -1.21
C HIS A 116 -1.83 -2.94 -1.17
N GLU A 117 -1.61 -4.12 -1.72
CA GLU A 117 -2.64 -5.17 -1.75
C GLU A 117 -3.02 -5.67 -0.35
N SER A 118 -2.08 -5.66 0.59
CA SER A 118 -2.37 -6.02 1.97
C SER A 118 -3.25 -4.99 2.68
N VAL A 119 -3.19 -3.71 2.31
CA VAL A 119 -4.12 -2.69 2.81
C VAL A 119 -5.55 -2.97 2.36
N HIS A 120 -5.76 -3.45 1.13
CA HIS A 120 -7.09 -3.85 0.67
C HIS A 120 -7.70 -4.99 1.51
N ILE A 121 -6.86 -5.90 2.03
CA ILE A 121 -7.32 -6.93 2.97
C ILE A 121 -7.78 -6.30 4.29
N VAL A 122 -7.03 -5.32 4.82
CA VAL A 122 -7.39 -4.58 6.05
C VAL A 122 -8.71 -3.84 5.85
N ASP A 123 -8.86 -3.08 4.76
CA ASP A 123 -10.08 -2.33 4.46
C ASP A 123 -11.29 -3.25 4.26
N SER A 124 -11.14 -4.35 3.54
CA SER A 124 -12.19 -5.32 3.33
C SER A 124 -12.66 -5.95 4.65
N ALA A 125 -11.73 -6.24 5.57
CA ALA A 125 -12.05 -6.77 6.89
C ALA A 125 -12.79 -5.76 7.78
N SER A 126 -12.56 -4.46 7.58
CA SER A 126 -13.26 -3.38 8.29
C SER A 126 -14.59 -2.98 7.65
N GLY A 127 -14.95 -3.57 6.50
CA GLY A 127 -16.16 -3.22 5.74
C GLY A 127 -16.09 -1.86 5.05
N THR A 128 -14.88 -1.33 4.86
CA THR A 128 -14.66 -0.01 4.25
C THR A 128 -14.42 -0.14 2.75
N ALA A 129 -15.01 0.75 1.97
CA ALA A 129 -14.74 0.81 0.53
C ALA A 129 -13.35 1.40 0.29
N ALA A 130 -12.47 0.64 -0.35
CA ALA A 130 -11.14 1.10 -0.71
C ALA A 130 -11.20 2.16 -1.81
N THR A 131 -10.39 3.21 -1.68
CA THR A 131 -10.16 4.19 -2.74
C THR A 131 -8.95 3.75 -3.56
N HIS A 132 -9.08 3.77 -4.88
CA HIS A 132 -8.01 3.39 -5.81
C HIS A 132 -7.46 4.61 -6.55
N VAL A 133 -6.61 5.38 -5.89
CA VAL A 133 -5.87 6.47 -6.54
C VAL A 133 -4.38 6.19 -6.39
N TYR A 134 -3.75 5.75 -7.49
CA TYR A 134 -2.33 5.45 -7.50
C TYR A 134 -1.49 6.72 -7.33
N GLU A 135 -0.31 6.58 -6.72
CA GLU A 135 0.61 7.67 -6.40
C GLU A 135 1.07 8.50 -7.61
N HIS A 136 1.05 7.90 -8.81
CA HIS A 136 1.37 8.56 -10.08
C HIS A 136 0.15 9.22 -10.76
N ALA A 137 -1.06 8.97 -10.26
CA ALA A 137 -2.28 9.55 -10.83
C ALA A 137 -2.46 11.02 -10.39
N PRO A 138 -2.95 11.91 -11.26
CA PRO A 138 -3.14 13.32 -10.92
C PRO A 138 -4.01 13.55 -9.68
N GLY A 139 -5.02 12.72 -9.45
CA GLY A 139 -5.92 12.80 -8.29
C GLY A 139 -5.25 12.49 -6.95
N TYR A 140 -4.08 11.83 -6.95
CA TYR A 140 -3.41 11.49 -5.70
C TYR A 140 -2.99 12.71 -4.88
N ALA A 141 -2.49 13.75 -5.53
CA ALA A 141 -2.05 14.97 -4.86
C ALA A 141 -3.22 15.76 -4.25
N THR A 142 -4.41 15.65 -4.82
CA THR A 142 -5.59 16.47 -4.48
C THR A 142 -6.67 15.70 -3.73
N GLN A 143 -6.49 14.40 -3.46
CA GLN A 143 -7.47 13.61 -2.70
C GLN A 143 -7.71 14.21 -1.30
N ALA A 144 -8.90 14.05 -0.78
CA ALA A 144 -9.21 14.47 0.59
C ALA A 144 -8.56 13.51 1.62
N THR A 145 -8.35 13.97 2.85
CA THR A 145 -7.85 13.11 3.93
C THR A 145 -8.77 11.90 4.19
N SER A 146 -10.09 12.10 4.09
CA SER A 146 -11.09 11.02 4.19
C SER A 146 -10.88 9.92 3.15
N ASP A 147 -10.44 10.26 1.95
CA ASP A 147 -10.16 9.29 0.90
C ASP A 147 -8.77 8.67 1.07
N ALA A 148 -7.80 9.50 1.50
CA ALA A 148 -6.42 9.07 1.69
C ALA A 148 -6.27 7.97 2.74
N ILE A 149 -7.08 7.97 3.79
CA ILE A 149 -7.07 6.93 4.84
C ILE A 149 -7.63 5.57 4.35
N HIS A 150 -8.29 5.53 3.20
CA HIS A 150 -8.80 4.34 2.53
C HIS A 150 -8.08 4.06 1.21
N ASN A 151 -7.00 4.79 0.92
CA ASN A 151 -6.19 4.61 -0.27
C ASN A 151 -4.93 3.79 0.04
N ALA A 152 -4.88 2.59 -0.48
CA ALA A 152 -3.76 1.66 -0.27
C ALA A 152 -2.40 2.26 -0.68
N SER A 153 -2.35 3.08 -1.75
CA SER A 153 -1.14 3.79 -2.15
C SER A 153 -0.63 4.75 -1.07
N SER A 154 -1.52 5.39 -0.29
CA SER A 154 -1.08 6.30 0.78
C SER A 154 -0.25 5.59 1.86
N TYR A 155 -0.65 4.37 2.22
CA TYR A 155 0.06 3.55 3.20
C TYR A 155 1.37 2.99 2.64
N ALA A 156 1.35 2.47 1.41
CA ALA A 156 2.55 1.94 0.76
C ALA A 156 3.62 3.03 0.62
N MET A 157 3.24 4.24 0.21
CA MET A 157 4.16 5.36 0.03
C MET A 157 4.67 5.91 1.36
N LEU A 158 3.83 6.04 2.40
CA LEU A 158 4.31 6.44 3.73
C LEU A 158 5.29 5.40 4.30
N ALA A 159 5.00 4.10 4.15
CA ALA A 159 5.90 3.04 4.61
C ALA A 159 7.26 3.10 3.91
N GLN A 160 7.26 3.30 2.61
CA GLN A 160 8.46 3.46 1.80
C GLN A 160 9.26 4.70 2.24
N GLN A 161 8.60 5.85 2.39
CA GLN A 161 9.24 7.10 2.81
C GLN A 161 9.83 7.02 4.23
N CYS A 162 9.15 6.36 5.17
CA CYS A 162 9.69 6.12 6.50
C CYS A 162 10.93 5.22 6.47
N PHE A 163 11.01 4.27 5.54
CA PHE A 163 12.12 3.33 5.45
C PHE A 163 13.34 3.92 4.75
N PHE A 164 13.16 4.65 3.64
CA PHE A 164 14.25 5.20 2.83
C PHE A 164 14.59 6.66 3.17
N GLY A 165 13.72 7.37 3.87
CA GLY A 165 13.89 8.79 4.17
C GLY A 165 13.46 9.73 3.05
N VAL A 166 13.04 9.22 1.90
CA VAL A 166 12.66 9.97 0.71
C VAL A 166 11.35 9.44 0.11
N ASP A 167 10.59 10.32 -0.56
CA ASP A 167 9.38 9.97 -1.30
C ASP A 167 9.77 9.54 -2.73
N GLU A 168 10.02 8.26 -2.93
CA GLU A 168 10.21 7.72 -4.26
C GLU A 168 8.90 7.15 -4.79
N ARG A 169 8.28 7.84 -5.74
CA ARG A 169 7.04 7.40 -6.36
C ARG A 169 7.34 6.48 -7.53
N PHE A 170 6.73 5.33 -7.50
CA PHE A 170 6.81 4.38 -8.61
C PHE A 170 5.84 4.84 -9.70
N GLY A 171 6.36 5.38 -10.81
CA GLY A 171 5.53 5.73 -11.97
C GLY A 171 4.97 4.48 -12.66
N ALA A 172 3.82 4.62 -13.32
CA ALA A 172 3.31 3.59 -14.22
C ALA A 172 4.41 3.22 -15.24
N GLY A 173 4.88 1.99 -15.21
CA GLY A 173 5.89 1.50 -16.16
C GLY A 173 7.34 1.52 -15.68
N ARG A 174 7.61 1.52 -14.39
CA ARG A 174 8.96 1.22 -13.87
C ARG A 174 9.11 -0.29 -13.56
N PRO A 175 9.34 -1.14 -14.56
CA PRO A 175 9.33 -2.59 -14.37
C PRO A 175 10.59 -3.15 -13.71
N THR A 176 11.67 -2.38 -13.59
CA THR A 176 13.02 -2.92 -13.31
C THR A 176 13.75 -2.30 -12.11
N GLU A 177 13.11 -1.45 -11.33
CA GLU A 177 13.73 -0.90 -10.08
C GLU A 177 13.47 -1.72 -8.84
#